data_149fb5e33e85fbc44753ce04b121d4d1
#
_entry.id   149fb5e33e85fbc44753ce04b121d4d1
#
_cell.length_a   1.000
_cell.length_b   1.000
_cell.length_c   1.000
_cell.angle_alpha   90.00
_cell.angle_beta   90.00
_cell.angle_gamma   90.00
#
_symmetry.space_group_name_H-M   'P 1'
#
loop_
_entity.id
_entity.type
_entity.pdbx_description
1 polymer ?
#
loop_
_entity_poly.entity_id
_entity_poly.type
_entity_poly.pdbx_seq_one_letter_code
_entity_poly.pdbx_strand_id
1 'polypeptide(L)'
;MSRYILALDQGTTSSRAILFDEKQNIAAVSQKEFTQFYPKEGWVEHNPMEIWSSQYAVMMEVIAQSNIRAADLAAIGITNQRETTILWDKATGMPIYNAIVWQCRRTAPIVDGLVAQGLTDHIRQTTGLLPDAYFSATKIRWVLDHVEGAQARAEKGEILFGTVDSWLLWKLTGGAVHATDVTNASRTMLFDIHKLDWDDTLLKALNIPRAMLPEVRSSSEVYGYTEIQGVKVPIAGMAGDQQAALFGQTCFDAGEAKNTYGTGCFLLMNTGDTPCESRNGLVTTIAVGLGGKVQYALEGSVFVGGAVIQWLRDELRLFSESRDAEYYAQKVPDNGGVYLVPAFTGLGAPNWDMHARGCIVGITRGTRREHIIRAAQESIAYQVADLVRAMEADTGLELSSLKADGGASRDRFLMQFQSDIIGRTVRRPVIRETTALGAAYLAGLAVGVWKDKDELRQLWNCEMEYTPAMDAARREKLLHQWHRAVQRSLAWDEEE
;
A
#
# COMPACT_ATOMS: atom_id res chain seq x y z
N MET A 1 -31.63 1.58 15.68
CA MET A 1 -30.45 1.04 16.33
C MET A 1 -29.27 1.49 15.50
N SER A 2 -28.23 2.06 16.11
CA SER A 2 -27.02 2.45 15.39
C SER A 2 -26.35 1.20 14.83
N ARG A 3 -25.95 1.25 13.56
CA ARG A 3 -25.24 0.16 12.87
C ARG A 3 -23.76 0.51 12.82
N TYR A 4 -22.93 -0.44 13.13
CA TYR A 4 -21.47 -0.26 13.14
C TYR A 4 -20.82 -1.15 12.09
N ILE A 5 -19.75 -0.67 11.50
CA ILE A 5 -18.85 -1.46 10.64
C ILE A 5 -17.52 -1.62 11.36
N LEU A 6 -17.06 -2.84 11.44
CA LEU A 6 -15.76 -3.18 11.99
C LEU A 6 -14.74 -3.34 10.86
N ALA A 7 -13.73 -2.50 10.82
CA ALA A 7 -12.61 -2.62 9.90
C ALA A 7 -11.44 -3.33 10.57
N LEU A 8 -10.92 -4.37 9.94
CA LEU A 8 -9.70 -5.07 10.30
C LEU A 8 -8.60 -4.60 9.34
N ASP A 9 -7.58 -3.93 9.89
CA ASP A 9 -6.45 -3.38 9.13
C ASP A 9 -5.18 -4.12 9.55
N GLN A 10 -4.75 -5.06 8.72
CA GLN A 10 -3.55 -5.86 8.93
C GLN A 10 -2.36 -5.21 8.24
N GLY A 11 -1.69 -4.30 8.94
CA GLY A 11 -0.48 -3.65 8.45
C GLY A 11 0.75 -4.55 8.48
N THR A 12 1.89 -4.01 8.04
CA THR A 12 3.17 -4.76 8.01
C THR A 12 3.73 -5.00 9.40
N THR A 13 3.54 -4.08 10.34
CA THR A 13 4.14 -4.15 11.68
C THR A 13 3.13 -4.33 12.80
N SER A 14 1.85 -4.12 12.52
CA SER A 14 0.80 -4.17 13.53
C SER A 14 -0.55 -4.59 12.94
N SER A 15 -1.36 -5.22 13.77
CA SER A 15 -2.77 -5.51 13.53
C SER A 15 -3.61 -4.43 14.19
N ARG A 16 -4.61 -3.93 13.49
CA ARG A 16 -5.51 -2.88 13.97
C ARG A 16 -6.96 -3.27 13.74
N ALA A 17 -7.84 -2.87 14.64
CA ALA A 17 -9.28 -2.94 14.47
C ALA A 17 -9.89 -1.57 14.78
N ILE A 18 -10.77 -1.09 13.92
CA ILE A 18 -11.44 0.21 14.05
C ILE A 18 -12.93 0.01 13.87
N LEU A 19 -13.70 0.55 14.79
CA LEU A 19 -15.16 0.53 14.75
C LEU A 19 -15.67 1.88 14.27
N PHE A 20 -16.41 1.88 13.16
CA PHE A 20 -17.04 3.07 12.57
C PHE A 20 -18.56 3.02 12.75
N ASP A 21 -19.19 4.15 13.04
CA ASP A 21 -20.63 4.33 12.95
C ASP A 21 -21.08 4.70 11.51
N GLU A 22 -22.39 4.79 11.29
CA GLU A 22 -22.99 5.16 9.99
C GLU A 22 -22.57 6.57 9.51
N LYS A 23 -22.10 7.42 10.41
CA LYS A 23 -21.57 8.77 10.12
C LYS A 23 -20.07 8.78 9.97
N GLN A 24 -19.44 7.60 9.89
CA GLN A 24 -17.98 7.38 9.85
C GLN A 24 -17.21 7.86 11.08
N ASN A 25 -17.87 8.19 12.19
CA ASN A 25 -17.13 8.49 13.40
C ASN A 25 -16.48 7.22 13.93
N ILE A 26 -15.24 7.38 14.43
CA ILE A 26 -14.51 6.30 15.09
C ILE A 26 -15.07 6.13 16.50
N ALA A 27 -15.72 5.00 16.75
CA ALA A 27 -16.27 4.66 18.05
C ALA A 27 -15.23 4.03 18.98
N ALA A 28 -14.33 3.20 18.44
CA ALA A 28 -13.24 2.59 19.17
C ALA A 28 -12.10 2.18 18.23
N VAL A 29 -10.88 2.08 18.77
CA VAL A 29 -9.67 1.61 18.07
C VAL A 29 -8.88 0.71 19.00
N SER A 30 -8.42 -0.42 18.50
CA SER A 30 -7.40 -1.25 19.15
C SER A 30 -6.29 -1.57 18.15
N GLN A 31 -5.05 -1.60 18.62
CA GLN A 31 -3.87 -1.89 17.82
C GLN A 31 -2.87 -2.71 18.63
N LYS A 32 -2.23 -3.68 17.97
CA LYS A 32 -1.18 -4.51 18.56
C LYS A 32 -0.08 -4.77 17.54
N GLU A 33 1.16 -4.53 17.93
CA GLU A 33 2.34 -4.92 17.14
C GLU A 33 2.53 -6.44 17.20
N PHE A 34 3.21 -6.99 16.20
CA PHE A 34 3.62 -8.39 16.14
C PHE A 34 5.07 -8.52 15.65
N THR A 35 5.66 -9.70 15.86
CA THR A 35 7.09 -9.95 15.68
C THR A 35 7.46 -9.92 14.20
N GLN A 36 8.53 -9.19 13.89
CA GLN A 36 9.20 -9.19 12.59
C GLN A 36 10.42 -10.10 12.64
N PHE A 37 10.56 -10.99 11.66
CA PHE A 37 11.71 -11.91 11.58
C PHE A 37 12.61 -11.54 10.40
N TYR A 38 13.91 -11.50 10.66
CA TYR A 38 14.95 -11.19 9.67
C TYR A 38 15.99 -12.33 9.64
N PRO A 39 15.65 -13.51 9.06
CA PRO A 39 16.51 -14.71 9.16
C PRO A 39 17.88 -14.57 8.49
N LYS A 40 17.95 -13.76 7.42
CA LYS A 40 19.15 -13.44 6.65
C LYS A 40 19.05 -12.01 6.12
N GLU A 41 20.15 -11.48 5.62
CA GLU A 41 20.16 -10.20 4.92
C GLU A 41 19.15 -10.20 3.75
N GLY A 42 18.33 -9.16 3.67
CA GLY A 42 17.26 -9.02 2.67
C GLY A 42 16.08 -9.97 2.84
N TRP A 43 16.04 -10.79 3.88
CA TRP A 43 14.92 -11.69 4.17
C TRP A 43 14.01 -11.11 5.25
N VAL A 44 12.70 -11.12 4.99
CA VAL A 44 11.69 -10.63 5.93
C VAL A 44 10.55 -11.64 6.01
N GLU A 45 10.20 -12.06 7.21
CA GLU A 45 9.15 -13.03 7.49
C GLU A 45 8.25 -12.60 8.63
N HIS A 46 7.00 -13.07 8.58
CA HIS A 46 6.06 -13.01 9.68
C HIS A 46 5.56 -14.41 10.05
N ASN A 47 5.18 -14.59 11.32
CA ASN A 47 4.46 -15.78 11.73
C ASN A 47 2.96 -15.61 11.40
N PRO A 48 2.36 -16.43 10.49
CA PRO A 48 0.95 -16.29 10.13
C PRO A 48 0.00 -16.50 11.32
N MET A 49 0.38 -17.33 12.28
CA MET A 49 -0.44 -17.53 13.49
C MET A 49 -0.41 -16.33 14.41
N GLU A 50 0.71 -15.59 14.44
CA GLU A 50 0.80 -14.33 15.19
C GLU A 50 -0.01 -13.21 14.53
N ILE A 51 0.02 -13.13 13.18
CA ILE A 51 -0.89 -12.26 12.40
C ILE A 51 -2.34 -12.55 12.78
N TRP A 52 -2.75 -13.82 12.73
CA TRP A 52 -4.11 -14.22 13.09
C TRP A 52 -4.46 -13.86 14.54
N SER A 53 -3.63 -14.28 15.49
CA SER A 53 -3.93 -14.10 16.92
C SER A 53 -3.95 -12.64 17.32
N SER A 54 -3.06 -11.81 16.78
CA SER A 54 -3.05 -10.37 17.06
C SER A 54 -4.25 -9.67 16.43
N GLN A 55 -4.62 -10.02 15.18
CA GLN A 55 -5.80 -9.44 14.53
C GLN A 55 -7.10 -9.85 15.22
N TYR A 56 -7.22 -11.11 15.66
CA TYR A 56 -8.37 -11.57 16.41
C TYR A 56 -8.45 -10.88 17.79
N ALA A 57 -7.31 -10.71 18.46
CA ALA A 57 -7.25 -10.04 19.77
C ALA A 57 -7.73 -8.59 19.69
N VAL A 58 -7.23 -7.78 18.72
CA VAL A 58 -7.65 -6.38 18.57
C VAL A 58 -9.11 -6.27 18.11
N MET A 59 -9.61 -7.24 17.33
CA MET A 59 -11.02 -7.34 16.96
C MET A 59 -11.92 -7.52 18.19
N MET A 60 -11.58 -8.44 19.07
CA MET A 60 -12.36 -8.68 20.29
C MET A 60 -12.23 -7.54 21.30
N GLU A 61 -11.04 -6.94 21.39
CA GLU A 61 -10.77 -5.81 22.28
C GLU A 61 -11.58 -4.57 21.89
N VAL A 62 -11.65 -4.21 20.59
CA VAL A 62 -12.39 -3.04 20.14
C VAL A 62 -13.89 -3.19 20.41
N ILE A 63 -14.44 -4.41 20.30
CA ILE A 63 -15.84 -4.70 20.62
C ILE A 63 -16.06 -4.55 22.13
N ALA A 64 -15.18 -5.09 22.96
CA ALA A 64 -15.31 -5.00 24.41
C ALA A 64 -15.19 -3.55 24.92
N GLN A 65 -14.28 -2.74 24.36
CA GLN A 65 -14.08 -1.34 24.74
C GLN A 65 -15.23 -0.42 24.31
N SER A 66 -15.90 -0.73 23.20
CA SER A 66 -16.94 0.12 22.62
C SER A 66 -18.30 0.00 23.31
N ASN A 67 -18.47 -0.99 24.20
CA ASN A 67 -19.77 -1.31 24.86
C ASN A 67 -20.91 -1.60 23.86
N ILE A 68 -20.62 -1.94 22.60
CA ILE A 68 -21.62 -2.38 21.63
C ILE A 68 -21.85 -3.88 21.74
N ARG A 69 -23.01 -4.33 21.32
CA ARG A 69 -23.30 -5.75 21.18
C ARG A 69 -22.88 -6.24 19.80
N ALA A 70 -22.48 -7.50 19.70
CA ALA A 70 -22.19 -8.11 18.39
C ALA A 70 -23.35 -7.97 17.38
N ALA A 71 -24.60 -7.94 17.88
CA ALA A 71 -25.81 -7.73 17.07
C ALA A 71 -25.94 -6.30 16.46
N ASP A 72 -25.17 -5.33 16.94
CA ASP A 72 -25.12 -3.97 16.41
C ASP A 72 -24.06 -3.84 15.29
N LEU A 73 -23.22 -4.88 15.07
CA LEU A 73 -22.30 -4.97 13.94
C LEU A 73 -23.07 -5.33 12.66
N ALA A 74 -23.02 -4.46 11.68
CA ALA A 74 -23.61 -4.70 10.37
C ALA A 74 -22.73 -5.58 9.49
N ALA A 75 -21.39 -5.34 9.50
CA ALA A 75 -20.41 -6.12 8.75
C ALA A 75 -18.99 -5.91 9.25
N ILE A 76 -18.10 -6.77 8.74
CA ILE A 76 -16.63 -6.65 8.86
C ILE A 76 -16.06 -6.36 7.48
N GLY A 77 -15.14 -5.37 7.40
CA GLY A 77 -14.26 -5.13 6.26
C GLY A 77 -12.83 -5.51 6.61
N ILE A 78 -12.11 -6.07 5.65
CA ILE A 78 -10.70 -6.47 5.78
C ILE A 78 -9.85 -5.64 4.82
N THR A 79 -8.77 -5.08 5.33
CA THR A 79 -7.69 -4.51 4.53
C THR A 79 -6.35 -5.01 5.05
N ASN A 80 -5.34 -5.08 4.20
CA ASN A 80 -4.10 -5.77 4.54
C ASN A 80 -2.90 -5.23 3.79
N GLN A 81 -1.71 -5.40 4.38
CA GLN A 81 -0.46 -5.35 3.63
C GLN A 81 -0.56 -6.32 2.45
N ARG A 82 -0.25 -5.82 1.24
CA ARG A 82 -0.38 -6.59 0.00
C ARG A 82 0.82 -7.53 -0.19
N GLU A 83 0.74 -8.42 -1.16
CA GLU A 83 1.80 -9.30 -1.69
C GLU A 83 2.39 -10.30 -0.68
N THR A 84 2.28 -10.07 0.61
CA THR A 84 2.76 -11.00 1.65
C THR A 84 2.10 -12.36 1.49
N THR A 85 2.92 -13.38 1.34
CA THR A 85 2.53 -14.71 0.84
C THR A 85 2.46 -15.71 1.98
N ILE A 86 1.32 -16.40 2.10
CA ILE A 86 1.08 -17.42 3.11
C ILE A 86 0.63 -18.70 2.42
N LEU A 87 1.26 -19.85 2.76
CA LEU A 87 0.82 -21.18 2.35
C LEU A 87 0.48 -21.99 3.59
N TRP A 88 -0.68 -22.68 3.55
CA TRP A 88 -1.12 -23.50 4.68
C TRP A 88 -1.75 -24.82 4.24
N ASP A 89 -1.72 -25.78 5.14
CA ASP A 89 -2.39 -27.07 5.00
C ASP A 89 -3.91 -26.89 5.10
N LYS A 90 -4.63 -27.35 4.09
CA LYS A 90 -6.09 -27.20 4.00
C LYS A 90 -6.84 -27.93 5.12
N ALA A 91 -6.36 -29.08 5.53
CA ALA A 91 -7.05 -29.92 6.49
C ALA A 91 -6.87 -29.43 7.94
N THR A 92 -5.66 -28.93 8.27
CA THR A 92 -5.32 -28.50 9.62
C THR A 92 -5.43 -26.97 9.81
N GLY A 93 -5.41 -26.21 8.72
CA GLY A 93 -5.34 -24.75 8.75
C GLY A 93 -4.02 -24.24 9.33
N MET A 94 -2.96 -25.05 9.36
CA MET A 94 -1.64 -24.66 9.87
C MET A 94 -0.74 -24.20 8.73
N PRO A 95 -0.01 -23.08 8.89
CA PRO A 95 0.98 -22.64 7.90
C PRO A 95 2.06 -23.71 7.72
N ILE A 96 2.50 -23.92 6.47
CA ILE A 96 3.60 -24.84 6.17
C ILE A 96 4.96 -24.14 6.21
N TYR A 97 4.97 -22.81 6.18
CA TYR A 97 6.14 -21.93 6.32
C TYR A 97 5.72 -20.58 6.90
N ASN A 98 6.68 -19.78 7.36
CA ASN A 98 6.40 -18.38 7.73
C ASN A 98 5.89 -17.59 6.51
N ALA A 99 5.09 -16.58 6.74
CA ALA A 99 4.68 -15.64 5.70
C ALA A 99 5.90 -14.91 5.14
N ILE A 100 6.11 -14.98 3.83
CA ILE A 100 7.18 -14.22 3.17
C ILE A 100 6.65 -12.83 2.84
N VAL A 101 7.24 -11.83 3.49
CA VAL A 101 6.74 -10.45 3.45
C VAL A 101 7.06 -9.79 2.10
N TRP A 102 6.24 -8.82 1.68
CA TRP A 102 6.41 -8.05 0.45
C TRP A 102 7.82 -7.42 0.29
N GLN A 103 8.46 -7.03 1.39
CA GLN A 103 9.82 -6.45 1.42
C GLN A 103 10.94 -7.47 1.16
N CYS A 104 10.64 -8.78 1.24
CA CYS A 104 11.64 -9.83 1.17
C CYS A 104 12.21 -10.00 -0.25
N ARG A 105 13.55 -9.95 -0.37
CA ARG A 105 14.25 -10.03 -1.65
C ARG A 105 14.77 -11.43 -2.02
N ARG A 106 14.52 -12.47 -1.19
CA ARG A 106 15.07 -13.84 -1.37
C ARG A 106 14.72 -14.48 -2.72
N THR A 107 13.67 -14.02 -3.38
CA THR A 107 13.18 -14.61 -4.63
C THR A 107 13.70 -13.90 -5.88
N ALA A 108 14.62 -12.94 -5.76
CA ALA A 108 15.23 -12.26 -6.90
C ALA A 108 15.78 -13.24 -7.97
N PRO A 109 16.47 -14.36 -7.62
CA PRO A 109 16.94 -15.32 -8.64
C PRO A 109 15.80 -16.00 -9.43
N ILE A 110 14.59 -16.14 -8.85
CA ILE A 110 13.42 -16.66 -9.57
C ILE A 110 12.90 -15.62 -10.56
N VAL A 111 12.94 -14.34 -10.18
CA VAL A 111 12.60 -13.23 -11.10
C VAL A 111 13.57 -13.22 -12.28
N ASP A 112 14.87 -13.31 -12.04
CA ASP A 112 15.90 -13.36 -13.10
C ASP A 112 15.63 -14.53 -14.06
N GLY A 113 15.18 -15.68 -13.53
CA GLY A 113 14.78 -16.84 -14.33
C GLY A 113 13.56 -16.55 -15.23
N LEU A 114 12.57 -15.79 -14.79
CA LEU A 114 11.42 -15.37 -15.61
C LEU A 114 11.85 -14.38 -16.70
N VAL A 115 12.72 -13.44 -16.37
CA VAL A 115 13.28 -12.48 -17.33
C VAL A 115 14.09 -13.20 -18.41
N ALA A 116 14.94 -14.17 -18.01
CA ALA A 116 15.73 -14.99 -18.94
C ALA A 116 14.86 -15.86 -19.87
N GLN A 117 13.65 -16.24 -19.43
CA GLN A 117 12.66 -16.93 -20.25
C GLN A 117 11.90 -15.99 -21.20
N GLY A 118 12.17 -14.69 -21.19
CA GLY A 118 11.51 -13.69 -22.04
C GLY A 118 10.07 -13.35 -21.61
N LEU A 119 9.71 -13.56 -20.33
CA LEU A 119 8.35 -13.34 -19.85
C LEU A 119 8.08 -11.90 -19.39
N THR A 120 9.06 -11.00 -19.46
CA THR A 120 8.92 -9.60 -19.00
C THR A 120 7.71 -8.89 -19.61
N ASP A 121 7.58 -8.95 -20.95
CA ASP A 121 6.48 -8.27 -21.64
C ASP A 121 5.14 -8.93 -21.32
N HIS A 122 5.09 -10.26 -21.24
CA HIS A 122 3.87 -10.98 -20.86
C HIS A 122 3.41 -10.62 -19.46
N ILE A 123 4.32 -10.61 -18.47
CA ILE A 123 4.01 -10.18 -17.10
C ILE A 123 3.43 -8.77 -17.12
N ARG A 124 4.11 -7.85 -17.80
CA ARG A 124 3.70 -6.44 -17.84
C ARG A 124 2.33 -6.25 -18.47
N GLN A 125 2.10 -6.85 -19.64
CA GLN A 125 0.86 -6.70 -20.39
C GLN A 125 -0.32 -7.39 -19.71
N THR A 126 -0.09 -8.56 -19.08
CA THR A 126 -1.15 -9.35 -18.47
C THR A 126 -1.50 -8.89 -17.06
N THR A 127 -0.48 -8.57 -16.26
CA THR A 127 -0.68 -8.28 -14.84
C THR A 127 -0.61 -6.79 -14.50
N GLY A 128 -0.09 -5.95 -15.41
CA GLY A 128 0.19 -4.54 -15.15
C GLY A 128 1.43 -4.30 -14.28
N LEU A 129 2.11 -5.36 -13.86
CA LEU A 129 3.25 -5.31 -12.94
C LEU A 129 4.58 -5.46 -13.68
N LEU A 130 5.66 -5.17 -12.98
CA LEU A 130 7.03 -5.45 -13.43
C LEU A 130 7.52 -6.77 -12.81
N PRO A 131 8.43 -7.52 -13.46
CA PRO A 131 9.09 -8.67 -12.82
C PRO A 131 9.89 -8.19 -11.60
N ASP A 132 9.40 -8.48 -10.41
CA ASP A 132 10.08 -8.12 -9.16
C ASP A 132 9.74 -9.11 -8.03
N ALA A 133 10.69 -9.33 -7.12
CA ALA A 133 10.52 -10.13 -5.91
C ALA A 133 9.49 -9.54 -4.92
N TYR A 134 9.04 -8.32 -5.15
CA TYR A 134 8.00 -7.65 -4.40
C TYR A 134 6.67 -8.45 -4.41
N PHE A 135 6.29 -8.98 -5.56
CA PHE A 135 5.00 -9.64 -5.79
C PHE A 135 4.96 -11.10 -5.31
N SER A 136 3.75 -11.68 -5.16
CA SER A 136 3.56 -12.96 -4.48
C SER A 136 4.08 -14.18 -5.25
N ALA A 137 4.00 -14.17 -6.59
CA ALA A 137 4.23 -15.34 -7.43
C ALA A 137 5.53 -16.08 -7.14
N THR A 138 6.65 -15.35 -7.08
CA THR A 138 7.98 -15.93 -6.84
C THR A 138 8.14 -16.46 -5.42
N LYS A 139 7.42 -15.87 -4.45
CA LYS A 139 7.40 -16.34 -3.06
C LYS A 139 6.66 -17.69 -2.92
N ILE A 140 5.55 -17.85 -3.66
CA ILE A 140 4.85 -19.13 -3.73
C ILE A 140 5.80 -20.20 -4.26
N ARG A 141 6.46 -19.92 -5.41
CA ARG A 141 7.41 -20.86 -6.01
C ARG A 141 8.52 -21.23 -5.02
N TRP A 142 9.07 -20.24 -4.35
CA TRP A 142 10.13 -20.45 -3.38
C TRP A 142 9.71 -21.41 -2.24
N VAL A 143 8.52 -21.24 -1.67
CA VAL A 143 8.00 -22.12 -0.60
C VAL A 143 7.80 -23.54 -1.13
N LEU A 144 7.23 -23.71 -2.33
CA LEU A 144 7.02 -25.02 -2.95
C LEU A 144 8.34 -25.76 -3.23
N ASP A 145 9.43 -25.03 -3.49
CA ASP A 145 10.77 -25.60 -3.70
C ASP A 145 11.49 -25.99 -2.40
N HIS A 146 11.22 -25.27 -1.30
CA HIS A 146 12.01 -25.38 -0.07
C HIS A 146 11.32 -26.16 1.05
N VAL A 147 10.00 -26.40 0.95
CA VAL A 147 9.26 -27.23 1.91
C VAL A 147 9.05 -28.60 1.34
N GLU A 148 9.60 -29.61 2.01
CA GLU A 148 9.54 -31.01 1.56
C GLU A 148 8.09 -31.47 1.30
N GLY A 149 7.87 -32.04 0.12
CA GLY A 149 6.57 -32.57 -0.31
C GLY A 149 5.51 -31.49 -0.63
N ALA A 150 5.82 -30.20 -0.50
CA ALA A 150 4.85 -29.14 -0.71
C ALA A 150 4.30 -29.12 -2.14
N GLN A 151 5.15 -29.30 -3.16
CA GLN A 151 4.72 -29.31 -4.56
C GLN A 151 3.66 -30.42 -4.82
N ALA A 152 3.96 -31.66 -4.44
CA ALA A 152 3.05 -32.79 -4.66
C ALA A 152 1.73 -32.68 -3.89
N ARG A 153 1.75 -32.03 -2.73
CA ARG A 153 0.55 -31.76 -1.92
C ARG A 153 -0.27 -30.60 -2.52
N ALA A 154 0.39 -29.57 -3.05
CA ALA A 154 -0.27 -28.47 -3.72
C ALA A 154 -0.99 -28.94 -5.00
N GLU A 155 -0.38 -29.83 -5.78
CA GLU A 155 -0.99 -30.45 -6.97
C GLU A 155 -2.27 -31.23 -6.63
N LYS A 156 -2.33 -31.83 -5.43
CA LYS A 156 -3.53 -32.53 -4.91
C LYS A 156 -4.57 -31.55 -4.29
N GLY A 157 -4.28 -30.24 -4.23
CA GLY A 157 -5.14 -29.25 -3.56
C GLY A 157 -5.17 -29.38 -2.03
N GLU A 158 -4.14 -30.01 -1.42
CA GLU A 158 -4.00 -30.16 0.03
C GLU A 158 -3.34 -28.93 0.69
N ILE A 159 -2.65 -28.10 -0.11
CA ILE A 159 -2.05 -26.84 0.32
C ILE A 159 -2.80 -25.70 -0.36
N LEU A 160 -3.13 -24.68 0.41
CA LEU A 160 -3.74 -23.44 -0.07
C LEU A 160 -2.74 -22.31 -0.01
N PHE A 161 -2.86 -21.37 -0.95
CA PHE A 161 -2.17 -20.09 -0.98
C PHE A 161 -3.15 -18.95 -0.69
N GLY A 162 -2.68 -17.91 -0.03
CA GLY A 162 -3.37 -16.64 0.05
C GLY A 162 -2.41 -15.50 0.39
N THR A 163 -2.82 -14.32 0.06
CA THR A 163 -2.35 -13.10 0.69
C THR A 163 -2.99 -12.98 2.08
N VAL A 164 -2.65 -11.96 2.83
CA VAL A 164 -3.08 -11.85 4.24
C VAL A 164 -4.60 -11.78 4.39
N ASP A 165 -5.31 -11.16 3.45
CA ASP A 165 -6.77 -11.13 3.39
C ASP A 165 -7.39 -12.53 3.31
N SER A 166 -6.90 -13.37 2.40
CA SER A 166 -7.37 -14.75 2.26
C SER A 166 -7.13 -15.57 3.52
N TRP A 167 -5.96 -15.36 4.15
CA TRP A 167 -5.62 -16.01 5.42
C TRP A 167 -6.58 -15.61 6.52
N LEU A 168 -6.84 -14.31 6.68
CA LEU A 168 -7.77 -13.81 7.70
C LEU A 168 -9.20 -14.28 7.43
N LEU A 169 -9.65 -14.22 6.18
CA LEU A 169 -10.97 -14.73 5.78
C LEU A 169 -11.12 -16.23 6.09
N TRP A 170 -10.10 -17.03 5.73
CA TRP A 170 -10.07 -18.47 6.04
C TRP A 170 -10.20 -18.73 7.54
N LYS A 171 -9.43 -18.00 8.35
CA LYS A 171 -9.45 -18.17 9.81
C LYS A 171 -10.77 -17.69 10.44
N LEU A 172 -11.31 -16.56 10.01
CA LEU A 172 -12.57 -15.99 10.50
C LEU A 172 -13.78 -16.87 10.15
N THR A 173 -13.75 -17.56 9.01
CA THR A 173 -14.83 -18.44 8.56
C THR A 173 -14.66 -19.90 9.01
N GLY A 174 -13.64 -20.20 9.82
CA GLY A 174 -13.37 -21.56 10.29
C GLY A 174 -12.99 -22.52 9.17
N GLY A 175 -12.37 -22.02 8.09
CA GLY A 175 -11.95 -22.81 6.94
C GLY A 175 -13.03 -22.99 5.86
N ALA A 176 -14.16 -22.32 5.98
CA ALA A 176 -15.26 -22.49 5.03
C ALA A 176 -15.07 -21.73 3.72
N VAL A 177 -14.34 -20.60 3.72
CA VAL A 177 -14.16 -19.74 2.54
C VAL A 177 -12.69 -19.53 2.24
N HIS A 178 -12.27 -19.87 1.02
CA HIS A 178 -10.95 -19.61 0.47
C HIS A 178 -11.09 -18.66 -0.73
N ALA A 179 -11.04 -17.37 -0.48
CA ALA A 179 -11.19 -16.34 -1.49
C ALA A 179 -10.28 -15.14 -1.22
N THR A 180 -10.07 -14.35 -2.25
CA THR A 180 -9.40 -13.04 -2.24
C THR A 180 -10.21 -12.04 -3.03
N ASP A 181 -9.89 -10.75 -2.95
CA ASP A 181 -10.51 -9.77 -3.83
C ASP A 181 -9.63 -9.46 -5.05
N VAL A 182 -10.23 -8.83 -6.05
CA VAL A 182 -9.52 -8.44 -7.29
C VAL A 182 -8.33 -7.52 -7.04
N THR A 183 -8.34 -6.69 -5.98
CA THR A 183 -7.23 -5.77 -5.69
C THR A 183 -6.02 -6.51 -5.15
N ASN A 184 -6.19 -7.46 -4.23
CA ASN A 184 -5.13 -8.34 -3.75
C ASN A 184 -4.65 -9.30 -4.84
N ALA A 185 -5.57 -9.91 -5.62
CA ALA A 185 -5.22 -10.77 -6.74
C ALA A 185 -4.31 -10.05 -7.74
N SER A 186 -4.61 -8.80 -8.08
CA SER A 186 -3.81 -7.99 -9.01
C SER A 186 -2.36 -7.73 -8.54
N ARG A 187 -2.04 -7.99 -7.27
CA ARG A 187 -0.69 -7.82 -6.70
C ARG A 187 0.12 -9.12 -6.64
N THR A 188 -0.42 -10.21 -7.16
CA THR A 188 0.25 -11.51 -7.08
C THR A 188 1.28 -11.78 -8.18
N MET A 189 1.25 -11.04 -9.29
CA MET A 189 1.98 -11.32 -10.53
C MET A 189 1.56 -12.67 -11.18
N LEU A 190 0.32 -13.11 -10.88
CA LEU A 190 -0.29 -14.31 -11.46
C LEU A 190 -1.66 -14.02 -12.07
N PHE A 191 -2.21 -12.84 -11.85
CA PHE A 191 -3.59 -12.49 -12.18
C PHE A 191 -3.65 -11.62 -13.45
N ASP A 192 -4.43 -12.09 -14.44
CA ASP A 192 -4.72 -11.31 -15.65
C ASP A 192 -5.77 -10.23 -15.32
N ILE A 193 -5.31 -8.98 -15.24
CA ILE A 193 -6.16 -7.85 -14.86
C ILE A 193 -7.20 -7.49 -15.93
N HIS A 194 -7.09 -8.02 -17.14
CA HIS A 194 -8.03 -7.80 -18.26
C HIS A 194 -9.14 -8.86 -18.28
N LYS A 195 -8.76 -10.14 -18.06
CA LYS A 195 -9.68 -11.28 -18.02
C LYS A 195 -10.32 -11.49 -16.65
N LEU A 196 -9.72 -10.90 -15.61
CA LEU A 196 -10.10 -11.07 -14.20
C LEU A 196 -10.04 -12.54 -13.77
N ASP A 197 -8.97 -13.24 -14.18
CA ASP A 197 -8.70 -14.64 -13.82
C ASP A 197 -7.19 -14.87 -13.70
N TRP A 198 -6.80 -15.99 -13.11
CA TRP A 198 -5.41 -16.43 -13.00
C TRP A 198 -4.84 -16.75 -14.38
N ASP A 199 -3.62 -16.28 -14.66
CA ASP A 199 -2.95 -16.50 -15.95
C ASP A 199 -2.26 -17.85 -16.01
N ASP A 200 -2.74 -18.75 -16.88
CA ASP A 200 -2.21 -20.11 -17.03
C ASP A 200 -0.75 -20.14 -17.53
N THR A 201 -0.30 -19.13 -18.27
CA THR A 201 1.08 -19.06 -18.75
C THR A 201 2.04 -18.84 -17.59
N LEU A 202 1.72 -17.90 -16.69
CA LEU A 202 2.52 -17.61 -15.49
C LEU A 202 2.45 -18.76 -14.48
N LEU A 203 1.27 -19.36 -14.29
CA LEU A 203 1.11 -20.54 -13.44
C LEU A 203 2.00 -21.69 -13.93
N LYS A 204 2.01 -21.95 -15.25
CA LYS A 204 2.85 -22.98 -15.86
C LYS A 204 4.34 -22.64 -15.74
N ALA A 205 4.74 -21.42 -16.03
CA ALA A 205 6.13 -20.98 -15.96
C ALA A 205 6.73 -21.13 -14.56
N LEU A 206 5.92 -20.88 -13.54
CA LEU A 206 6.31 -20.98 -12.13
C LEU A 206 5.93 -22.34 -11.51
N ASN A 207 5.35 -23.29 -12.27
CA ASN A 207 4.84 -24.56 -11.78
C ASN A 207 3.99 -24.42 -10.50
N ILE A 208 3.03 -23.46 -10.53
CA ILE A 208 2.09 -23.21 -9.44
C ILE A 208 0.76 -23.87 -9.77
N PRO A 209 0.31 -24.86 -8.98
CA PRO A 209 -0.97 -25.55 -9.21
C PRO A 209 -2.16 -24.59 -8.99
N ARG A 210 -3.06 -24.49 -9.97
CA ARG A 210 -4.29 -23.66 -9.86
C ARG A 210 -5.15 -24.07 -8.66
N ALA A 211 -5.13 -25.34 -8.27
CA ALA A 211 -5.91 -25.89 -7.16
C ALA A 211 -5.59 -25.26 -5.79
N MET A 212 -4.42 -24.62 -5.65
CA MET A 212 -4.03 -23.96 -4.41
C MET A 212 -4.44 -22.50 -4.34
N LEU A 213 -4.93 -21.90 -5.44
CA LEU A 213 -5.25 -20.48 -5.52
C LEU A 213 -6.66 -20.18 -4.99
N PRO A 214 -6.87 -19.01 -4.35
CA PRO A 214 -8.19 -18.61 -3.87
C PRO A 214 -9.13 -18.25 -5.02
N GLU A 215 -10.43 -18.36 -4.78
CA GLU A 215 -11.45 -17.75 -5.63
C GLU A 215 -11.30 -16.23 -5.61
N VAL A 216 -11.28 -15.58 -6.78
CA VAL A 216 -11.17 -14.13 -6.88
C VAL A 216 -12.56 -13.52 -6.97
N ARG A 217 -12.85 -12.57 -6.09
CA ARG A 217 -14.19 -12.02 -5.90
C ARG A 217 -14.17 -10.48 -5.90
N SER A 218 -15.35 -9.86 -5.91
CA SER A 218 -15.51 -8.40 -5.85
C SER A 218 -15.00 -7.84 -4.51
N SER A 219 -14.49 -6.62 -4.48
CA SER A 219 -14.02 -5.97 -3.25
C SER A 219 -15.16 -5.67 -2.25
N SER A 220 -16.41 -5.61 -2.74
CA SER A 220 -17.61 -5.31 -1.94
C SER A 220 -18.70 -6.35 -2.21
N GLU A 221 -18.72 -7.39 -1.40
CA GLU A 221 -19.75 -8.44 -1.39
C GLU A 221 -19.64 -9.26 -0.10
N VAL A 222 -20.66 -10.04 0.25
CA VAL A 222 -20.61 -10.92 1.41
C VAL A 222 -19.79 -12.17 1.07
N TYR A 223 -18.57 -12.25 1.60
CA TYR A 223 -17.68 -13.39 1.43
C TYR A 223 -18.08 -14.61 2.27
N GLY A 224 -18.56 -14.36 3.46
CA GLY A 224 -18.94 -15.39 4.44
C GLY A 224 -19.32 -14.74 5.77
N TYR A 225 -19.35 -15.57 6.80
CA TYR A 225 -19.75 -15.13 8.14
C TYR A 225 -18.74 -15.61 9.18
N THR A 226 -18.56 -14.80 10.21
CA THR A 226 -17.86 -15.20 11.44
C THR A 226 -18.83 -15.12 12.61
N GLU A 227 -18.60 -15.92 13.64
CA GLU A 227 -19.41 -15.89 14.86
C GLU A 227 -18.73 -15.07 15.94
N ILE A 228 -19.40 -14.03 16.42
CA ILE A 228 -18.95 -13.17 17.51
C ILE A 228 -20.02 -13.18 18.58
N GLN A 229 -19.69 -13.68 19.79
CA GLN A 229 -20.63 -13.77 20.93
C GLN A 229 -21.97 -14.45 20.55
N GLY A 230 -21.93 -15.50 19.74
CA GLY A 230 -23.14 -16.21 19.27
C GLY A 230 -23.90 -15.52 18.14
N VAL A 231 -23.42 -14.41 17.59
CA VAL A 231 -24.04 -13.69 16.49
C VAL A 231 -23.22 -13.92 15.22
N LYS A 232 -23.90 -14.27 14.11
CA LYS A 232 -23.28 -14.36 12.79
C LYS A 232 -23.13 -12.96 12.18
N VAL A 233 -21.88 -12.50 12.03
CA VAL A 233 -21.53 -11.21 11.44
C VAL A 233 -20.97 -11.44 10.03
N PRO A 234 -21.48 -10.77 8.98
CA PRO A 234 -20.97 -10.93 7.63
C PRO A 234 -19.59 -10.27 7.48
N ILE A 235 -18.69 -10.94 6.74
CA ILE A 235 -17.45 -10.37 6.23
C ILE A 235 -17.76 -9.92 4.81
N ALA A 236 -17.79 -8.61 4.56
CA ALA A 236 -18.46 -8.07 3.37
C ALA A 236 -17.63 -7.03 2.57
N GLY A 237 -16.40 -6.74 2.97
CA GLY A 237 -15.49 -5.86 2.26
C GLY A 237 -14.07 -6.38 2.35
N MET A 238 -13.33 -6.29 1.24
CA MET A 238 -11.93 -6.70 1.19
C MET A 238 -11.17 -5.88 0.17
N ALA A 239 -10.02 -5.34 0.54
CA ALA A 239 -9.11 -4.68 -0.40
C ALA A 239 -7.69 -4.59 0.17
N GLY A 240 -6.68 -4.59 -0.70
CA GLY A 240 -5.32 -4.25 -0.32
C GLY A 240 -5.23 -2.84 0.28
N ASP A 241 -4.28 -2.61 1.18
CA ASP A 241 -4.18 -1.39 2.00
C ASP A 241 -4.19 -0.09 1.19
N GLN A 242 -3.44 -0.05 0.09
CA GLN A 242 -3.33 1.15 -0.74
C GLN A 242 -4.60 1.40 -1.56
N GLN A 243 -5.27 0.34 -2.04
CA GLN A 243 -6.56 0.41 -2.71
C GLN A 243 -7.68 0.79 -1.74
N ALA A 244 -7.68 0.21 -0.55
CA ALA A 244 -8.60 0.60 0.51
C ALA A 244 -8.44 2.08 0.86
N ALA A 245 -7.20 2.58 0.99
CA ALA A 245 -6.95 4.00 1.22
C ALA A 245 -7.44 4.89 0.07
N LEU A 246 -7.27 4.47 -1.19
CA LEU A 246 -7.80 5.17 -2.36
C LEU A 246 -9.34 5.27 -2.29
N PHE A 247 -10.00 4.17 -1.93
CA PHE A 247 -11.44 4.12 -1.78
C PHE A 247 -11.93 4.93 -0.57
N GLY A 248 -11.25 4.84 0.58
CA GLY A 248 -11.54 5.62 1.79
C GLY A 248 -11.33 7.12 1.62
N GLN A 249 -10.42 7.51 0.73
CA GLN A 249 -10.26 8.88 0.27
C GLN A 249 -11.31 9.30 -0.77
N THR A 250 -12.26 8.44 -1.09
CA THR A 250 -13.30 8.70 -2.11
C THR A 250 -12.74 9.14 -3.47
N CYS A 251 -11.61 8.54 -3.89
CA CYS A 251 -11.04 8.73 -5.21
C CYS A 251 -11.73 7.79 -6.21
N PHE A 252 -12.98 8.11 -6.58
CA PHE A 252 -13.86 7.23 -7.35
C PHE A 252 -13.83 7.47 -8.84
N ASP A 253 -13.33 8.63 -9.27
CA ASP A 253 -13.30 9.04 -10.67
C ASP A 253 -11.87 9.07 -11.22
N ALA A 254 -11.75 8.90 -12.55
CA ALA A 254 -10.47 8.97 -13.24
C ALA A 254 -9.80 10.34 -13.02
N GLY A 255 -8.51 10.34 -12.71
CA GLY A 255 -7.72 11.53 -12.38
C GLY A 255 -7.77 11.94 -10.89
N GLU A 256 -8.59 11.28 -10.06
CA GLU A 256 -8.51 11.44 -8.60
C GLU A 256 -7.38 10.58 -8.03
N ALA A 257 -6.61 11.17 -7.11
CA ALA A 257 -5.45 10.48 -6.54
C ALA A 257 -5.30 10.72 -5.04
N LYS A 258 -4.69 9.74 -4.39
CA LYS A 258 -4.26 9.85 -2.99
C LYS A 258 -2.78 9.53 -2.86
N ASN A 259 -2.12 10.14 -1.88
CA ASN A 259 -0.78 9.73 -1.46
C ASN A 259 -0.74 9.49 0.05
N THR A 260 -0.30 8.30 0.44
CA THR A 260 -0.07 7.95 1.84
C THR A 260 1.38 8.27 2.20
N TYR A 261 1.58 9.23 3.09
CA TYR A 261 2.90 9.68 3.57
C TYR A 261 3.27 8.92 4.85
N GLY A 262 3.88 7.76 4.67
CA GLY A 262 4.40 6.89 5.74
C GLY A 262 5.93 6.87 5.77
N THR A 263 6.52 5.72 6.12
CA THR A 263 7.96 5.44 5.99
C THR A 263 8.43 5.65 4.55
N GLY A 264 7.68 5.12 3.59
CA GLY A 264 7.68 5.51 2.17
C GLY A 264 6.44 6.34 1.83
N CYS A 265 6.29 6.68 0.53
CA CYS A 265 5.04 7.25 0.02
C CYS A 265 4.46 6.34 -1.06
N PHE A 266 3.14 6.16 -1.02
CA PHE A 266 2.41 5.35 -1.98
C PHE A 266 1.33 6.20 -2.64
N LEU A 267 1.61 6.60 -3.88
CA LEU A 267 0.72 7.40 -4.71
C LEU A 267 -0.09 6.48 -5.62
N LEU A 268 -1.41 6.57 -5.55
CA LEU A 268 -2.33 5.90 -6.46
C LEU A 268 -3.23 6.94 -7.13
N MET A 269 -3.36 6.82 -8.46
CA MET A 269 -4.31 7.60 -9.26
C MET A 269 -5.32 6.64 -9.90
N ASN A 270 -6.61 6.87 -9.66
CA ASN A 270 -7.68 6.15 -10.34
C ASN A 270 -7.63 6.49 -11.85
N THR A 271 -7.59 5.48 -12.71
CA THR A 271 -7.56 5.64 -14.17
C THR A 271 -8.91 5.30 -14.83
N GLY A 272 -9.94 4.97 -14.03
CA GLY A 272 -11.27 4.60 -14.50
C GLY A 272 -11.36 3.14 -14.92
N ASP A 273 -12.22 2.86 -15.87
CA ASP A 273 -12.62 1.50 -16.28
C ASP A 273 -11.64 0.85 -17.28
N THR A 274 -10.58 1.57 -17.66
CA THR A 274 -9.57 1.08 -18.62
C THR A 274 -8.19 1.07 -17.97
N PRO A 275 -7.45 -0.05 -18.02
CA PRO A 275 -6.10 -0.10 -17.51
C PRO A 275 -5.17 0.79 -18.37
N CYS A 276 -4.28 1.51 -17.72
CA CYS A 276 -3.28 2.36 -18.36
C CYS A 276 -1.91 1.68 -18.25
N GLU A 277 -1.31 1.32 -19.37
CA GLU A 277 0.06 0.81 -19.40
C GLU A 277 1.05 1.95 -19.19
N SER A 278 1.85 1.90 -18.15
CA SER A 278 2.84 2.93 -17.85
C SER A 278 4.08 2.79 -18.72
N ARG A 279 4.57 3.92 -19.25
CA ARG A 279 5.88 4.04 -19.93
C ARG A 279 6.94 4.69 -19.05
N ASN A 280 6.52 5.18 -17.89
CA ASN A 280 7.36 5.90 -16.93
C ASN A 280 7.66 5.08 -15.66
N GLY A 281 7.61 3.74 -15.75
CA GLY A 281 7.99 2.85 -14.65
C GLY A 281 6.98 2.74 -13.52
N LEU A 282 5.73 3.17 -13.70
CA LEU A 282 4.65 2.93 -12.74
C LEU A 282 4.06 1.54 -12.94
N VAL A 283 3.33 1.05 -11.96
CA VAL A 283 2.61 -0.21 -12.09
C VAL A 283 1.11 0.03 -12.23
N THR A 284 0.47 -0.77 -13.08
CA THR A 284 -0.99 -0.79 -13.20
C THR A 284 -1.56 -1.82 -12.26
N THR A 285 -2.61 -1.48 -11.54
CA THR A 285 -3.27 -2.36 -10.59
C THR A 285 -4.78 -2.17 -10.66
N ILE A 286 -5.55 -3.10 -10.09
CA ILE A 286 -6.98 -2.91 -9.92
C ILE A 286 -7.21 -2.02 -8.69
N ALA A 287 -7.96 -0.93 -8.85
CA ALA A 287 -8.31 0.00 -7.79
C ALA A 287 -9.41 -0.55 -6.89
N VAL A 288 -10.44 -1.15 -7.50
CA VAL A 288 -11.60 -1.70 -6.79
C VAL A 288 -12.44 -2.58 -7.73
N GLY A 289 -13.10 -3.59 -7.19
CA GLY A 289 -14.16 -4.35 -7.86
C GLY A 289 -15.51 -4.12 -7.19
N LEU A 290 -16.50 -3.65 -7.94
CA LEU A 290 -17.85 -3.37 -7.45
C LEU A 290 -18.89 -3.87 -8.46
N GLY A 291 -19.81 -4.72 -8.00
CA GLY A 291 -20.94 -5.15 -8.83
C GLY A 291 -20.55 -5.80 -10.17
N GLY A 292 -19.48 -6.57 -10.19
CA GLY A 292 -18.97 -7.24 -11.39
C GLY A 292 -18.16 -6.35 -12.34
N LYS A 293 -17.89 -5.10 -11.96
CA LYS A 293 -17.02 -4.16 -12.71
C LYS A 293 -15.79 -3.84 -11.90
N VAL A 294 -14.69 -3.54 -12.59
CA VAL A 294 -13.45 -3.09 -11.95
C VAL A 294 -13.09 -1.70 -12.41
N GLN A 295 -12.41 -0.96 -11.53
CA GLN A 295 -11.68 0.24 -11.90
C GLN A 295 -10.19 -0.02 -11.69
N TYR A 296 -9.37 0.69 -12.45
CA TYR A 296 -7.92 0.54 -12.43
C TYR A 296 -7.25 1.75 -11.79
N ALA A 297 -6.00 1.58 -11.39
CA ALA A 297 -5.16 2.66 -10.91
C ALA A 297 -3.72 2.50 -11.41
N LEU A 298 -3.04 3.62 -11.61
CA LEU A 298 -1.58 3.67 -11.62
C LEU A 298 -1.05 3.84 -10.20
N GLU A 299 -0.01 3.10 -9.87
CA GLU A 299 0.68 3.18 -8.59
C GLU A 299 2.15 3.53 -8.79
N GLY A 300 2.62 4.51 -8.03
CA GLY A 300 4.03 4.84 -7.89
C GLY A 300 4.43 4.82 -6.41
N SER A 301 5.61 4.25 -6.14
CA SER A 301 6.12 4.10 -4.78
C SER A 301 7.41 4.90 -4.59
N VAL A 302 7.44 5.70 -3.54
CA VAL A 302 8.65 6.35 -3.00
C VAL A 302 9.12 5.51 -1.82
N PHE A 303 10.31 4.91 -1.93
CA PHE A 303 10.80 3.99 -0.89
C PHE A 303 11.18 4.70 0.40
N VAL A 304 11.70 5.92 0.31
CA VAL A 304 12.15 6.73 1.44
C VAL A 304 11.35 8.02 1.51
N GLY A 305 10.23 7.97 2.22
CA GLY A 305 9.41 9.13 2.59
C GLY A 305 9.77 9.64 3.97
N GLY A 306 8.89 9.44 4.97
CA GLY A 306 9.15 9.83 6.36
C GLY A 306 10.39 9.19 6.99
N ALA A 307 10.91 8.10 6.40
CA ALA A 307 12.15 7.47 6.83
C ALA A 307 13.35 8.41 6.81
N VAL A 308 13.42 9.37 5.88
CA VAL A 308 14.51 10.38 5.87
C VAL A 308 14.47 11.26 7.12
N ILE A 309 13.28 11.59 7.62
CA ILE A 309 13.10 12.39 8.84
C ILE A 309 13.52 11.57 10.08
N GLN A 310 13.18 10.27 10.09
CA GLN A 310 13.62 9.36 11.16
C GLN A 310 15.14 9.23 11.17
N TRP A 311 15.76 9.07 10.01
CA TRP A 311 17.21 9.00 9.85
C TRP A 311 17.92 10.27 10.35
N LEU A 312 17.40 11.47 10.03
CA LEU A 312 17.93 12.74 10.57
C LEU A 312 17.82 12.82 12.08
N ARG A 313 16.77 12.26 12.66
CA ARG A 313 16.54 12.23 14.12
C ARG A 313 17.44 11.20 14.81
N ASP A 314 17.41 9.95 14.34
CA ASP A 314 17.95 8.81 15.07
C ASP A 314 19.45 8.65 14.84
N GLU A 315 19.92 8.81 13.60
CA GLU A 315 21.31 8.61 13.22
C GLU A 315 22.11 9.93 13.27
N LEU A 316 21.62 11.00 12.63
CA LEU A 316 22.29 12.27 12.62
C LEU A 316 22.01 13.15 13.84
N ARG A 317 20.97 12.83 14.62
CA ARG A 317 20.60 13.50 15.87
C ARG A 317 20.42 15.02 15.72
N LEU A 318 19.87 15.46 14.58
CA LEU A 318 19.70 16.89 14.30
C LEU A 318 18.56 17.51 15.10
N PHE A 319 17.62 16.70 15.60
CA PHE A 319 16.50 17.08 16.46
C PHE A 319 16.04 15.85 17.28
N SER A 320 15.18 16.08 18.29
CA SER A 320 14.77 15.02 19.22
C SER A 320 13.47 14.30 18.80
N GLU A 321 12.53 15.03 18.19
CA GLU A 321 11.24 14.48 17.79
C GLU A 321 10.95 14.79 16.31
N SER A 322 10.35 13.85 15.60
CA SER A 322 10.08 14.02 14.15
C SER A 322 9.23 15.26 13.84
N ARG A 323 8.35 15.68 14.76
CA ARG A 323 7.58 16.93 14.62
C ARG A 323 8.43 18.21 14.65
N ASP A 324 9.64 18.14 15.18
CA ASP A 324 10.54 19.30 15.23
C ASP A 324 11.09 19.66 13.85
N ALA A 325 11.05 18.73 12.89
CA ALA A 325 11.51 18.96 11.54
C ALA A 325 10.80 20.13 10.86
N GLU A 326 9.47 20.22 11.01
CA GLU A 326 8.67 21.35 10.52
C GLU A 326 9.18 22.70 11.05
N TYR A 327 9.40 22.78 12.38
CA TYR A 327 9.89 23.99 13.02
C TYR A 327 11.27 24.42 12.50
N TYR A 328 12.19 23.45 12.33
CA TYR A 328 13.53 23.79 11.82
C TYR A 328 13.52 24.16 10.34
N ALA A 329 12.73 23.49 9.51
CA ALA A 329 12.61 23.82 8.09
C ALA A 329 12.09 25.25 7.86
N GLN A 330 11.20 25.74 8.72
CA GLN A 330 10.65 27.09 8.65
C GLN A 330 11.61 28.18 9.16
N LYS A 331 12.73 27.85 9.83
CA LYS A 331 13.74 28.83 10.29
C LYS A 331 14.62 29.41 9.18
N VAL A 332 14.54 28.86 8.00
CA VAL A 332 15.27 29.34 6.82
C VAL A 332 14.28 29.65 5.70
N PRO A 333 14.54 30.69 4.89
CA PRO A 333 13.62 31.12 3.83
C PRO A 333 13.51 30.11 2.68
N ASP A 334 14.59 29.35 2.45
CA ASP A 334 14.70 28.31 1.43
C ASP A 334 15.74 27.26 1.85
N ASN A 335 16.00 26.28 0.99
CA ASN A 335 16.98 25.22 1.25
C ASN A 335 18.47 25.68 1.08
N GLY A 336 18.73 26.95 0.78
CA GLY A 336 20.09 27.50 0.57
C GLY A 336 20.84 26.85 -0.60
N GLY A 337 20.12 26.25 -1.56
CA GLY A 337 20.70 25.51 -2.69
C GLY A 337 21.08 24.05 -2.34
N VAL A 338 20.74 23.59 -1.13
CA VAL A 338 21.03 22.22 -0.68
C VAL A 338 19.89 21.28 -1.13
N TYR A 339 20.24 20.17 -1.75
CA TYR A 339 19.32 19.09 -2.10
C TYR A 339 19.81 17.79 -1.46
N LEU A 340 18.89 17.04 -0.86
CA LEU A 340 19.14 15.73 -0.29
C LEU A 340 18.33 14.71 -1.10
N VAL A 341 19.01 13.72 -1.69
CA VAL A 341 18.39 12.59 -2.37
C VAL A 341 18.44 11.39 -1.43
N PRO A 342 17.29 10.91 -0.90
CA PRO A 342 17.29 9.88 0.12
C PRO A 342 17.25 8.46 -0.47
N ALA A 343 18.17 8.13 -1.39
CA ALA A 343 18.27 6.83 -2.04
C ALA A 343 18.92 5.78 -1.13
N PHE A 344 18.41 5.56 0.10
CA PHE A 344 19.04 4.66 1.09
C PHE A 344 19.02 3.19 0.65
N THR A 345 18.03 2.80 -0.14
CA THR A 345 17.84 1.45 -0.68
C THR A 345 17.62 1.48 -2.20
N GLY A 346 18.27 2.42 -2.88
CA GLY A 346 18.02 2.73 -4.28
C GLY A 346 16.83 3.68 -4.46
N LEU A 347 16.47 3.93 -5.71
CA LEU A 347 15.34 4.75 -6.13
C LEU A 347 14.29 3.88 -6.81
N GLY A 348 13.00 4.12 -6.46
CA GLY A 348 11.85 3.55 -7.14
C GLY A 348 11.47 4.32 -8.40
N ALA A 349 10.19 4.25 -8.77
CA ALA A 349 9.66 4.98 -9.92
C ALA A 349 9.91 6.50 -9.80
N PRO A 350 10.22 7.20 -10.90
CA PRO A 350 10.38 6.69 -12.27
C PRO A 350 11.79 6.19 -12.59
N ASN A 351 12.75 6.30 -11.67
CA ASN A 351 14.18 6.06 -11.93
C ASN A 351 14.56 4.57 -11.97
N TRP A 352 13.99 3.74 -11.09
CA TRP A 352 14.27 2.30 -10.96
C TRP A 352 15.76 1.96 -10.92
N ASP A 353 16.50 2.62 -10.05
CA ASP A 353 17.92 2.40 -9.86
C ASP A 353 18.21 1.84 -8.46
N MET A 354 18.49 0.54 -8.39
CA MET A 354 18.86 -0.15 -7.15
C MET A 354 20.29 0.16 -6.68
N HIS A 355 21.13 0.69 -7.56
CA HIS A 355 22.52 1.08 -7.29
C HIS A 355 22.66 2.53 -6.83
N ALA A 356 21.59 3.33 -6.94
CA ALA A 356 21.56 4.67 -6.40
C ALA A 356 21.77 4.67 -4.88
N ARG A 357 22.51 5.66 -4.38
CA ARG A 357 22.72 5.87 -2.94
C ARG A 357 22.39 7.31 -2.54
N GLY A 358 22.06 7.49 -1.26
CA GLY A 358 21.73 8.80 -0.72
C GLY A 358 22.87 9.80 -0.89
N CYS A 359 22.55 11.02 -1.32
CA CYS A 359 23.53 12.08 -1.42
C CYS A 359 22.99 13.44 -0.97
N ILE A 360 23.87 14.32 -0.54
CA ILE A 360 23.58 15.73 -0.24
C ILE A 360 24.47 16.59 -1.12
N VAL A 361 23.88 17.44 -1.93
CA VAL A 361 24.60 18.34 -2.85
C VAL A 361 24.27 19.81 -2.57
N GLY A 362 25.10 20.74 -3.04
CA GLY A 362 24.87 22.18 -2.87
C GLY A 362 25.34 22.77 -1.52
N ILE A 363 26.09 22.00 -0.72
CA ILE A 363 26.64 22.44 0.56
C ILE A 363 27.66 23.56 0.34
N THR A 364 27.53 24.64 1.11
CA THR A 364 28.48 25.75 1.19
C THR A 364 28.88 26.01 2.65
N ARG A 365 29.85 26.89 2.89
CA ARG A 365 30.21 27.27 4.27
C ARG A 365 29.04 27.89 5.06
N GLY A 366 28.06 28.48 4.38
CA GLY A 366 26.86 29.06 4.98
C GLY A 366 25.74 28.06 5.26
N THR A 367 25.90 26.80 4.86
CA THR A 367 24.91 25.76 5.09
C THR A 367 24.79 25.44 6.57
N ARG A 368 23.58 25.44 7.08
CA ARG A 368 23.25 25.11 8.48
C ARG A 368 22.37 23.85 8.52
N ARG A 369 22.22 23.25 9.70
CA ARG A 369 21.36 22.06 9.90
C ARG A 369 19.93 22.28 9.41
N GLU A 370 19.41 23.51 9.57
CA GLU A 370 18.06 23.88 9.14
C GLU A 370 17.89 23.74 7.62
N HIS A 371 18.92 24.04 6.83
CA HIS A 371 18.90 23.82 5.37
C HIS A 371 18.89 22.33 5.03
N ILE A 372 19.61 21.47 5.76
CA ILE A 372 19.62 20.02 5.56
C ILE A 372 18.27 19.43 5.92
N ILE A 373 17.70 19.82 7.07
CA ILE A 373 16.37 19.37 7.52
C ILE A 373 15.30 19.74 6.49
N ARG A 374 15.35 21.01 6.02
CA ARG A 374 14.43 21.48 4.99
C ARG A 374 14.59 20.72 3.68
N ALA A 375 15.81 20.52 3.21
CA ALA A 375 16.10 19.77 1.99
C ALA A 375 15.57 18.32 2.09
N ALA A 376 15.62 17.69 3.27
CA ALA A 376 15.07 16.36 3.50
C ALA A 376 13.53 16.35 3.42
N GLN A 377 12.84 17.35 3.99
CA GLN A 377 11.39 17.45 3.83
C GLN A 377 10.98 17.74 2.39
N GLU A 378 11.68 18.70 1.74
CA GLU A 378 11.45 19.01 0.33
C GLU A 378 11.68 17.80 -0.57
N SER A 379 12.65 16.91 -0.25
CA SER A 379 12.93 15.69 -1.02
C SER A 379 11.74 14.73 -1.09
N ILE A 380 10.94 14.63 -0.02
CA ILE A 380 9.72 13.82 0.00
C ILE A 380 8.74 14.36 -1.06
N ALA A 381 8.55 15.67 -1.06
CA ALA A 381 7.62 16.32 -1.99
C ALA A 381 8.11 16.27 -3.45
N TYR A 382 9.40 16.38 -3.70
CA TYR A 382 9.98 16.25 -5.04
C TYR A 382 9.76 14.84 -5.62
N GLN A 383 10.03 13.79 -4.85
CA GLN A 383 9.80 12.41 -5.30
C GLN A 383 8.33 12.18 -5.64
N VAL A 384 7.40 12.69 -4.83
CA VAL A 384 5.96 12.61 -5.13
C VAL A 384 5.60 13.42 -6.37
N ALA A 385 6.24 14.59 -6.59
CA ALA A 385 6.02 15.38 -7.80
C ALA A 385 6.48 14.66 -9.07
N ASP A 386 7.60 13.91 -9.01
CA ASP A 386 8.06 13.07 -10.11
C ASP A 386 7.03 11.97 -10.45
N LEU A 387 6.42 11.34 -9.42
CA LEU A 387 5.35 10.36 -9.64
C LEU A 387 4.09 10.98 -10.24
N VAL A 388 3.66 12.15 -9.76
CA VAL A 388 2.48 12.86 -10.32
C VAL A 388 2.72 13.18 -11.80
N ARG A 389 3.89 13.71 -12.16
CA ARG A 389 4.24 14.00 -13.56
C ARG A 389 4.26 12.73 -14.42
N ALA A 390 4.79 11.63 -13.89
CA ALA A 390 4.78 10.35 -14.59
C ALA A 390 3.34 9.85 -14.82
N MET A 391 2.46 9.95 -13.83
CA MET A 391 1.05 9.56 -13.94
C MET A 391 0.29 10.42 -14.95
N GLU A 392 0.46 11.75 -14.91
CA GLU A 392 -0.16 12.66 -15.87
C GLU A 392 0.33 12.40 -17.31
N ALA A 393 1.63 12.10 -17.48
CA ALA A 393 2.21 11.79 -18.78
C ALA A 393 1.71 10.45 -19.34
N ASP A 394 1.52 9.43 -18.51
CA ASP A 394 1.06 8.11 -18.92
C ASP A 394 -0.45 8.09 -19.22
N THR A 395 -1.24 8.78 -18.41
CA THR A 395 -2.71 8.75 -18.51
C THR A 395 -3.27 9.83 -19.42
N GLY A 396 -2.56 10.93 -19.62
CA GLY A 396 -3.10 12.15 -20.23
C GLY A 396 -4.14 12.86 -19.35
N LEU A 397 -4.35 12.41 -18.12
CA LEU A 397 -5.26 13.03 -17.15
C LEU A 397 -4.48 14.04 -16.30
N GLU A 398 -5.07 15.21 -16.06
CA GLU A 398 -4.54 16.16 -15.09
C GLU A 398 -5.05 15.82 -13.68
N LEU A 399 -4.15 15.83 -12.71
CA LEU A 399 -4.50 15.68 -11.29
C LEU A 399 -5.34 16.88 -10.84
N SER A 400 -6.58 16.65 -10.45
CA SER A 400 -7.48 17.70 -9.96
C SER A 400 -7.06 18.22 -8.57
N SER A 401 -6.76 17.30 -7.68
CA SER A 401 -6.20 17.56 -6.33
C SER A 401 -5.57 16.28 -5.80
N LEU A 402 -4.60 16.41 -4.90
CA LEU A 402 -3.99 15.29 -4.20
C LEU A 402 -4.58 15.15 -2.80
N LYS A 403 -5.20 14.01 -2.51
CA LYS A 403 -5.65 13.68 -1.17
C LYS A 403 -4.50 13.02 -0.39
N ALA A 404 -4.17 13.58 0.78
CA ALA A 404 -3.00 13.20 1.56
C ALA A 404 -3.38 12.59 2.91
N ASP A 405 -2.84 11.43 3.22
CA ASP A 405 -2.96 10.77 4.52
C ASP A 405 -1.61 10.21 5.01
N GLY A 406 -1.63 9.43 6.08
CA GLY A 406 -0.44 8.92 6.73
C GLY A 406 0.18 9.90 7.74
N GLY A 407 1.18 9.41 8.49
CA GLY A 407 1.76 10.13 9.63
C GLY A 407 2.40 11.47 9.28
N ALA A 408 3.17 11.52 8.16
CA ALA A 408 3.89 12.72 7.75
C ALA A 408 2.97 13.78 7.09
N SER A 409 1.72 13.44 6.73
CA SER A 409 0.73 14.44 6.26
C SER A 409 0.33 15.46 7.34
N ARG A 410 0.73 15.24 8.60
CA ARG A 410 0.53 16.20 9.70
C ARG A 410 1.45 17.42 9.60
N ASP A 411 2.59 17.29 8.94
CA ASP A 411 3.57 18.35 8.73
C ASP A 411 3.01 19.36 7.72
N ARG A 412 2.72 20.58 8.21
CA ARG A 412 2.11 21.63 7.40
C ARG A 412 3.08 22.20 6.38
N PHE A 413 4.36 22.26 6.72
CA PHE A 413 5.40 22.72 5.80
C PHE A 413 5.48 21.77 4.60
N LEU A 414 5.58 20.46 4.89
CA LEU A 414 5.62 19.43 3.85
C LEU A 414 4.37 19.49 2.94
N MET A 415 3.17 19.61 3.51
CA MET A 415 1.93 19.63 2.73
C MET A 415 1.80 20.90 1.87
N GLN A 416 2.19 22.07 2.40
CA GLN A 416 2.22 23.31 1.60
C GLN A 416 3.25 23.20 0.48
N PHE A 417 4.47 22.73 0.79
CA PHE A 417 5.51 22.57 -0.21
C PHE A 417 5.11 21.53 -1.27
N GLN A 418 4.42 20.46 -0.86
CA GLN A 418 3.87 19.46 -1.81
C GLN A 418 2.88 20.12 -2.78
N SER A 419 1.95 20.93 -2.27
CA SER A 419 1.00 21.68 -3.11
C SER A 419 1.73 22.62 -4.07
N ASP A 420 2.73 23.33 -3.58
CA ASP A 420 3.55 24.26 -4.36
C ASP A 420 4.29 23.56 -5.50
N ILE A 421 4.92 22.41 -5.20
CA ILE A 421 5.80 21.72 -6.17
C ILE A 421 5.04 20.91 -7.22
N ILE A 422 3.85 20.37 -6.90
CA ILE A 422 2.98 19.75 -7.90
C ILE A 422 2.10 20.76 -8.63
N GLY A 423 1.93 21.98 -8.09
CA GLY A 423 1.06 23.00 -8.65
C GLY A 423 -0.42 22.65 -8.59
N ARG A 424 -0.81 21.79 -7.66
CA ARG A 424 -2.19 21.34 -7.44
C ARG A 424 -2.54 21.44 -5.95
N THR A 425 -3.82 21.53 -5.67
CA THR A 425 -4.32 21.54 -4.28
C THR A 425 -4.04 20.21 -3.61
N VAL A 426 -3.53 20.27 -2.36
CA VAL A 426 -3.39 19.11 -1.48
C VAL A 426 -4.48 19.18 -0.41
N ARG A 427 -5.23 18.09 -0.22
CA ARG A 427 -6.33 17.99 0.73
C ARG A 427 -6.08 16.91 1.76
N ARG A 428 -6.18 17.26 3.04
CA ARG A 428 -6.07 16.32 4.14
C ARG A 428 -7.43 16.07 4.76
N PRO A 429 -7.87 14.80 4.89
CA PRO A 429 -9.17 14.47 5.47
C PRO A 429 -9.20 14.64 6.98
N VAL A 430 -10.39 14.82 7.54
CA VAL A 430 -10.64 14.78 8.99
C VAL A 430 -10.30 13.39 9.55
N ILE A 431 -10.80 12.33 8.88
CA ILE A 431 -10.51 10.95 9.26
C ILE A 431 -9.23 10.51 8.53
N ARG A 432 -8.18 10.26 9.29
CA ARG A 432 -6.85 9.92 8.76
C ARG A 432 -6.63 8.42 8.59
N GLU A 433 -7.50 7.62 9.20
CA GLU A 433 -7.49 6.15 9.09
C GLU A 433 -8.19 5.71 7.79
N THR A 434 -7.76 6.27 6.68
CA THR A 434 -8.41 6.13 5.36
C THR A 434 -8.36 4.71 4.84
N THR A 435 -7.33 3.95 5.17
CA THR A 435 -7.19 2.52 4.84
C THR A 435 -8.31 1.70 5.48
N ALA A 436 -8.46 1.80 6.79
CA ALA A 436 -9.52 1.10 7.52
C ALA A 436 -10.91 1.61 7.11
N LEU A 437 -11.04 2.92 6.88
CA LEU A 437 -12.30 3.52 6.42
C LEU A 437 -12.71 2.98 5.04
N GLY A 438 -11.76 2.77 4.13
CA GLY A 438 -12.01 2.17 2.82
C GLY A 438 -12.57 0.75 2.92
N ALA A 439 -11.97 -0.09 3.78
CA ALA A 439 -12.50 -1.42 4.06
C ALA A 439 -13.90 -1.37 4.69
N ALA A 440 -14.14 -0.42 5.59
CA ALA A 440 -15.46 -0.19 6.17
C ALA A 440 -16.48 0.23 5.10
N TYR A 441 -16.12 1.13 4.20
CA TYR A 441 -16.98 1.56 3.10
C TYR A 441 -17.37 0.41 2.18
N LEU A 442 -16.41 -0.42 1.77
CA LEU A 442 -16.67 -1.60 0.94
C LEU A 442 -17.64 -2.57 1.62
N ALA A 443 -17.41 -2.86 2.90
CA ALA A 443 -18.29 -3.71 3.69
C ALA A 443 -19.68 -3.09 3.87
N GLY A 444 -19.75 -1.81 4.17
CA GLY A 444 -21.01 -1.10 4.39
C GLY A 444 -21.87 -0.99 3.13
N LEU A 445 -21.26 -0.80 1.95
CA LEU A 445 -21.94 -0.84 0.66
C LEU A 445 -22.56 -2.23 0.41
N ALA A 446 -21.80 -3.31 0.66
CA ALA A 446 -22.26 -4.67 0.43
C ALA A 446 -23.50 -5.05 1.27
N VAL A 447 -23.64 -4.48 2.46
CA VAL A 447 -24.76 -4.77 3.38
C VAL A 447 -25.77 -3.63 3.49
N GLY A 448 -25.65 -2.59 2.66
CA GLY A 448 -26.61 -1.49 2.58
C GLY A 448 -26.63 -0.58 3.82
N VAL A 449 -25.47 -0.37 4.47
CA VAL A 449 -25.28 0.69 5.48
C VAL A 449 -25.19 2.03 4.79
N TRP A 450 -24.45 2.08 3.69
CA TRP A 450 -24.43 3.20 2.75
C TRP A 450 -24.98 2.73 1.40
N LYS A 451 -25.66 3.62 0.72
CA LYS A 451 -26.36 3.30 -0.52
C LYS A 451 -25.44 3.17 -1.72
N ASP A 452 -24.54 4.14 -1.89
CA ASP A 452 -23.69 4.27 -3.08
C ASP A 452 -22.45 5.14 -2.80
N LYS A 453 -21.60 5.28 -3.83
CA LYS A 453 -20.37 6.11 -3.78
C LYS A 453 -20.66 7.60 -3.57
N ASP A 454 -21.80 8.10 -4.01
CA ASP A 454 -22.16 9.51 -3.89
C ASP A 454 -22.46 9.86 -2.43
N GLU A 455 -23.14 8.97 -1.69
CA GLU A 455 -23.32 9.13 -0.24
C GLU A 455 -22.00 9.12 0.50
N LEU A 456 -21.07 8.21 0.16
CA LEU A 456 -19.72 8.17 0.74
C LEU A 456 -18.93 9.45 0.46
N ARG A 457 -19.07 10.00 -0.75
CA ARG A 457 -18.40 11.27 -1.13
C ARG A 457 -18.90 12.46 -0.31
N GLN A 458 -20.20 12.49 0.02
CA GLN A 458 -20.79 13.52 0.87
C GLN A 458 -20.32 13.43 2.33
N LEU A 459 -19.97 12.25 2.79
CA LEU A 459 -19.43 12.02 4.13
C LEU A 459 -17.95 12.41 4.25
N TRP A 460 -17.20 12.45 3.14
CA TRP A 460 -15.79 12.83 3.16
C TRP A 460 -15.63 14.32 3.48
N ASN A 461 -14.92 14.64 4.54
CA ASN A 461 -14.69 16.00 4.99
C ASN A 461 -13.20 16.35 4.96
N CYS A 462 -12.89 17.53 4.42
CA CYS A 462 -11.55 18.11 4.41
C CYS A 462 -11.25 18.80 5.75
N GLU A 463 -10.16 18.40 6.41
CA GLU A 463 -9.64 19.07 7.61
C GLU A 463 -8.81 20.31 7.22
N MET A 464 -7.97 20.13 6.20
CA MET A 464 -7.04 21.17 5.76
C MET A 464 -6.83 21.10 4.24
N GLU A 465 -6.89 22.25 3.60
CA GLU A 465 -6.60 22.43 2.19
C GLU A 465 -5.37 23.33 2.03
N TYR A 466 -4.43 22.89 1.20
CA TYR A 466 -3.22 23.62 0.83
C TYR A 466 -3.29 23.93 -0.65
N THR A 467 -3.35 25.23 -0.99
CA THR A 467 -3.36 25.70 -2.38
C THR A 467 -1.96 26.15 -2.80
N PRO A 468 -1.57 25.99 -4.08
CA PRO A 468 -0.27 26.40 -4.56
C PRO A 468 -0.06 27.91 -4.36
N ALA A 469 1.01 28.28 -3.68
CA ALA A 469 1.43 29.67 -3.46
C ALA A 469 2.70 30.03 -4.25
N MET A 470 3.40 29.03 -4.80
CA MET A 470 4.62 29.19 -5.58
C MET A 470 4.29 29.42 -7.06
N ASP A 471 4.94 30.42 -7.67
CA ASP A 471 4.83 30.64 -9.11
C ASP A 471 5.48 29.50 -9.93
N ALA A 472 5.03 29.35 -11.18
CA ALA A 472 5.47 28.27 -12.05
C ALA A 472 6.97 28.31 -12.37
N ALA A 473 7.55 29.51 -12.55
CA ALA A 473 8.96 29.65 -12.90
C ALA A 473 9.87 29.17 -11.76
N ARG A 474 9.52 29.54 -10.51
CA ARG A 474 10.23 29.06 -9.31
C ARG A 474 10.09 27.55 -9.16
N ARG A 475 8.91 27.00 -9.37
CA ARG A 475 8.64 25.55 -9.33
C ARG A 475 9.54 24.79 -10.29
N GLU A 476 9.55 25.19 -11.57
CA GLU A 476 10.37 24.53 -12.58
C GLU A 476 11.87 24.64 -12.29
N LYS A 477 12.33 25.78 -11.75
CA LYS A 477 13.73 25.93 -11.32
C LYS A 477 14.09 24.95 -10.20
N LEU A 478 13.23 24.78 -9.21
CA LEU A 478 13.47 23.86 -8.08
C LEU A 478 13.48 22.40 -8.58
N LEU A 479 12.54 22.00 -9.41
CA LEU A 479 12.47 20.67 -9.99
C LEU A 479 13.67 20.38 -10.90
N HIS A 480 14.11 21.35 -11.70
CA HIS A 480 15.32 21.20 -12.49
C HIS A 480 16.56 20.94 -11.61
N GLN A 481 16.71 21.64 -10.49
CA GLN A 481 17.82 21.41 -9.56
C GLN A 481 17.68 20.08 -8.83
N TRP A 482 16.46 19.68 -8.46
CA TRP A 482 16.19 18.36 -7.90
C TRP A 482 16.63 17.24 -8.86
N HIS A 483 16.21 17.27 -10.11
CA HIS A 483 16.63 16.27 -11.09
C HIS A 483 18.14 16.23 -11.29
N ARG A 484 18.83 17.39 -11.23
CA ARG A 484 20.31 17.43 -11.23
C ARG A 484 20.91 16.77 -10.00
N ALA A 485 20.28 16.86 -8.84
CA ALA A 485 20.73 16.17 -7.62
C ALA A 485 20.52 14.66 -7.76
N VAL A 486 19.37 14.21 -8.24
CA VAL A 486 19.06 12.80 -8.52
C VAL A 486 20.12 12.18 -9.43
N GLN A 487 20.47 12.86 -10.54
CA GLN A 487 21.49 12.37 -11.47
C GLN A 487 22.88 12.12 -10.82
N ARG A 488 23.14 12.68 -9.64
CA ARG A 488 24.41 12.46 -8.91
C ARG A 488 24.36 11.30 -7.94
N SER A 489 23.18 10.77 -7.69
CA SER A 489 22.97 9.62 -6.83
C SER A 489 22.85 8.31 -7.60
N LEU A 490 22.63 8.37 -8.93
CA LEU A 490 22.43 7.19 -9.78
C LEU A 490 23.73 6.40 -9.93
N ALA A 491 23.56 5.09 -10.10
CA ALA A 491 24.64 4.14 -10.39
C ALA A 491 25.88 4.26 -9.43
N TRP A 492 25.63 4.70 -8.19
CA TRP A 492 26.71 4.97 -7.23
C TRP A 492 27.46 3.70 -6.81
N ASP A 493 26.76 2.57 -6.72
CA ASP A 493 27.22 1.29 -6.20
C ASP A 493 27.41 0.24 -7.32
N GLU A 494 27.57 0.68 -8.55
CA GLU A 494 27.96 -0.20 -9.66
C GLU A 494 29.48 -0.48 -9.56
N GLU A 495 29.86 -1.77 -9.55
CA GLU A 495 31.26 -2.17 -9.72
C GLU A 495 31.71 -1.79 -11.14
N GLU A 496 32.89 -1.13 -11.26
CA GLU A 496 33.51 -0.78 -12.54
C GLU A 496 33.92 -2.02 -13.37
#